data_1e401293f9e8c8add3a92cde5fccc5cf
#
_entry.id   1e401293f9e8c8add3a92cde5fccc5cf
#
_cell.length_a   1.000
_cell.length_b   1.000
_cell.length_c   1.000
_cell.angle_alpha   90.00
_cell.angle_beta   90.00
_cell.angle_gamma   90.00
#
_symmetry.space_group_name_H-M   'P 1'
#
loop_
_entity.id
_entity.type
_entity.pdbx_description
1 polymer ?
#
loop_
_entity_poly.entity_id
_entity_poly.type
_entity_poly.pdbx_seq_one_letter_code
_entity_poly.pdbx_strand_id
1 'polypeptide(L)'
;MTELVLIRHGETDMNRELRFQGHVDAPLNAIGLEQARRLAARMAGQQADAVYASDLLRARQTAHPIASELALQPVPEAGLREQSFGRVDGMRVDDIKAQHPEAWEGWLRFDEHYAMPEGESTHQFHSRVMEAVHRLVAAHRDGKLVVVTHGGVLDMIYRTARSLGLNGPRQSDIPNAGLNRIRVRGDAIDILDWADTRHLADLPPQPVYDQKKLLDTELKPKAA
;
A
#
# COMPACT_ATOMS: atom_id res chain seq x y z
N MET A 1 -10.15 -19.18 10.72
CA MET A 1 -9.53 -18.82 9.41
C MET A 1 -10.17 -17.54 8.93
N THR A 2 -9.42 -16.48 8.72
CA THR A 2 -9.95 -15.14 8.41
C THR A 2 -9.61 -14.75 6.97
N GLU A 3 -10.59 -14.26 6.21
CA GLU A 3 -10.39 -13.73 4.86
C GLU A 3 -10.25 -12.20 4.92
N LEU A 4 -9.22 -11.65 4.25
CA LEU A 4 -9.02 -10.22 4.13
C LEU A 4 -9.11 -9.82 2.65
N VAL A 5 -9.96 -8.82 2.37
CA VAL A 5 -9.99 -8.09 1.11
C VAL A 5 -9.15 -6.84 1.31
N LEU A 6 -7.93 -6.87 0.79
CA LEU A 6 -6.95 -5.79 0.93
C LEU A 6 -7.05 -4.85 -0.27
N ILE A 7 -7.13 -3.56 -0.02
CA ILE A 7 -7.33 -2.54 -1.06
C ILE A 7 -6.27 -1.45 -0.89
N ARG A 8 -5.54 -1.14 -1.96
CA ARG A 8 -4.73 0.07 -2.00
C ARG A 8 -5.65 1.28 -2.15
N HIS A 9 -5.36 2.36 -1.43
CA HIS A 9 -6.09 3.63 -1.60
C HIS A 9 -6.17 4.08 -3.07
N GLY A 10 -7.18 4.85 -3.42
CA GLY A 10 -7.32 5.47 -4.73
C GLY A 10 -6.19 6.44 -5.06
N GLU A 11 -6.14 6.89 -6.31
CA GLU A 11 -5.09 7.76 -6.80
C GLU A 11 -5.08 9.14 -6.10
N THR A 12 -3.87 9.65 -5.83
CA THR A 12 -3.61 11.02 -5.36
C THR A 12 -2.78 11.76 -6.42
N ASP A 13 -2.71 13.10 -6.34
CA ASP A 13 -1.80 13.86 -7.21
C ASP A 13 -0.34 13.48 -6.96
N MET A 14 0.02 13.12 -5.73
CA MET A 14 1.36 12.61 -5.41
C MET A 14 1.70 11.29 -6.12
N ASN A 15 0.71 10.43 -6.40
CA ASN A 15 0.95 9.25 -7.23
C ASN A 15 1.29 9.66 -8.67
N ARG A 16 0.57 10.62 -9.26
CA ARG A 16 0.83 11.11 -10.60
C ARG A 16 2.18 11.81 -10.73
N GLU A 17 2.58 12.51 -9.69
CA GLU A 17 3.85 13.23 -9.63
C GLU A 17 5.03 12.36 -9.19
N LEU A 18 4.81 11.07 -8.94
CA LEU A 18 5.82 10.11 -8.47
C LEU A 18 6.55 10.60 -7.21
N ARG A 19 5.79 11.10 -6.22
CA ARG A 19 6.31 11.54 -4.92
C ARG A 19 6.35 10.41 -3.91
N PHE A 20 7.29 10.49 -2.99
CA PHE A 20 7.30 9.66 -1.78
C PHE A 20 6.24 10.20 -0.82
N GLN A 21 5.08 9.55 -0.77
CA GLN A 21 3.97 10.07 0.02
C GLN A 21 4.16 9.89 1.52
N GLY A 22 4.68 8.73 1.94
CA GLY A 22 4.88 8.41 3.34
C GLY A 22 3.66 8.72 4.22
N HIS A 23 3.87 9.49 5.27
CA HIS A 23 2.83 9.93 6.20
C HIS A 23 2.20 11.29 5.86
N VAL A 24 2.51 11.90 4.71
CA VAL A 24 1.80 13.10 4.26
C VAL A 24 0.31 12.79 4.10
N ASP A 25 -0.54 13.63 4.67
CA ASP A 25 -2.00 13.42 4.68
C ASP A 25 -2.66 13.99 3.41
N ALA A 26 -2.22 13.47 2.25
CA ALA A 26 -2.70 13.87 0.94
C ALA A 26 -4.11 13.31 0.65
N PRO A 27 -5.03 14.10 0.05
CA PRO A 27 -6.33 13.63 -0.38
C PRO A 27 -6.26 12.82 -1.69
N LEU A 28 -7.33 12.09 -1.99
CA LEU A 28 -7.57 11.54 -3.32
C LEU A 28 -7.75 12.69 -4.33
N ASN A 29 -7.27 12.47 -5.56
CA ASN A 29 -7.61 13.33 -6.69
C ASN A 29 -8.96 12.89 -7.32
N ALA A 30 -9.42 13.57 -8.37
CA ALA A 30 -10.68 13.27 -9.02
C ALA A 30 -10.79 11.82 -9.52
N ILE A 31 -9.68 11.28 -10.03
CA ILE A 31 -9.61 9.86 -10.48
C ILE A 31 -9.69 8.93 -9.27
N GLY A 32 -8.97 9.22 -8.18
CA GLY A 32 -9.02 8.43 -6.96
C GLY A 32 -10.40 8.39 -6.31
N LEU A 33 -11.14 9.49 -6.35
CA LEU A 33 -12.54 9.54 -5.89
C LEU A 33 -13.44 8.65 -6.75
N GLU A 34 -13.29 8.68 -8.07
CA GLU A 34 -14.03 7.78 -8.98
C GLU A 34 -13.63 6.32 -8.77
N GLN A 35 -12.35 6.03 -8.57
CA GLN A 35 -11.88 4.68 -8.22
C GLN A 35 -12.54 4.18 -6.92
N ALA A 36 -12.63 5.01 -5.89
CA ALA A 36 -13.28 4.67 -4.61
C ALA A 36 -14.79 4.38 -4.79
N ARG A 37 -15.48 5.17 -5.65
CA ARG A 37 -16.90 4.92 -5.99
C ARG A 37 -17.08 3.58 -6.71
N ARG A 38 -16.19 3.22 -7.63
CA ARG A 38 -16.24 1.92 -8.34
C ARG A 38 -15.91 0.75 -7.45
N LEU A 39 -15.01 0.93 -6.49
CA LEU A 39 -14.76 -0.07 -5.44
C LEU A 39 -16.03 -0.33 -4.63
N ALA A 40 -16.75 0.72 -4.21
CA ALA A 40 -18.02 0.55 -3.51
C ALA A 40 -19.02 -0.26 -4.34
N ALA A 41 -19.23 0.11 -5.60
CA ALA A 41 -20.08 -0.66 -6.51
C ALA A 41 -19.62 -2.12 -6.70
N ARG A 42 -18.29 -2.37 -6.73
CA ARG A 42 -17.72 -3.73 -6.84
C ARG A 42 -17.95 -4.56 -5.57
N MET A 43 -18.12 -3.89 -4.41
CA MET A 43 -18.41 -4.52 -3.12
C MET A 43 -19.90 -4.70 -2.86
N ALA A 44 -20.78 -4.16 -3.72
CA ALA A 44 -22.23 -4.30 -3.59
C ALA A 44 -22.64 -5.77 -3.51
N GLY A 45 -23.49 -6.09 -2.55
CA GLY A 45 -23.94 -7.47 -2.28
C GLY A 45 -22.89 -8.38 -1.64
N GLN A 46 -21.67 -7.89 -1.38
CA GLN A 46 -20.70 -8.63 -0.57
C GLN A 46 -21.05 -8.50 0.92
N GLN A 47 -20.52 -9.43 1.71
CA GLN A 47 -20.59 -9.36 3.17
C GLN A 47 -19.20 -9.20 3.75
N ALA A 48 -19.09 -8.40 4.80
CA ALA A 48 -17.89 -8.26 5.61
C ALA A 48 -18.32 -7.99 7.07
N ASP A 49 -17.49 -8.44 8.01
CA ASP A 49 -17.73 -8.24 9.45
C ASP A 49 -17.24 -6.87 9.91
N ALA A 50 -16.21 -6.33 9.25
CA ALA A 50 -15.68 -5.00 9.51
C ALA A 50 -14.94 -4.42 8.31
N VAL A 51 -14.84 -3.09 8.29
CA VAL A 51 -14.00 -2.32 7.38
C VAL A 51 -12.95 -1.60 8.20
N TYR A 52 -11.68 -1.90 7.97
CA TYR A 52 -10.54 -1.20 8.56
C TYR A 52 -9.86 -0.32 7.52
N ALA A 53 -9.34 0.80 7.94
CA ALA A 53 -8.56 1.67 7.05
C ALA A 53 -7.37 2.27 7.79
N SER A 54 -6.24 2.44 7.08
CA SER A 54 -5.23 3.39 7.53
C SER A 54 -5.91 4.73 7.84
N ASP A 55 -5.48 5.39 8.88
CA ASP A 55 -6.03 6.69 9.31
C ASP A 55 -5.56 7.87 8.45
N LEU A 56 -4.70 7.65 7.44
CA LEU A 56 -4.34 8.66 6.45
C LEU A 56 -5.51 8.97 5.51
N LEU A 57 -5.69 10.25 5.19
CA LEU A 57 -6.88 10.79 4.49
C LEU A 57 -7.22 10.03 3.22
N ARG A 58 -6.25 9.74 2.34
CA ARG A 58 -6.44 8.98 1.09
C ARG A 58 -7.04 7.59 1.31
N ALA A 59 -6.62 6.91 2.39
CA ALA A 59 -7.18 5.59 2.73
C ALA A 59 -8.59 5.70 3.31
N ARG A 60 -8.83 6.68 4.18
CA ARG A 60 -10.17 6.96 4.73
C ARG A 60 -11.16 7.34 3.65
N GLN A 61 -10.76 8.22 2.70
CA GLN A 61 -11.62 8.61 1.57
C GLN A 61 -11.94 7.43 0.66
N THR A 62 -11.02 6.48 0.50
CA THR A 62 -11.27 5.24 -0.25
C THR A 62 -12.21 4.31 0.51
N ALA A 63 -12.01 4.17 1.82
CA ALA A 63 -12.79 3.25 2.66
C ALA A 63 -14.24 3.69 2.87
N HIS A 64 -14.51 5.00 2.94
CA HIS A 64 -15.81 5.55 3.29
C HIS A 64 -16.94 5.06 2.37
N PRO A 65 -16.89 5.20 1.03
CA PRO A 65 -17.95 4.70 0.16
C PRO A 65 -18.08 3.18 0.20
N ILE A 66 -17.00 2.42 0.40
CA ILE A 66 -17.03 0.97 0.55
C ILE A 66 -17.78 0.58 1.82
N ALA A 67 -17.46 1.21 2.95
CA ALA A 67 -18.09 0.95 4.23
C ALA A 67 -19.59 1.32 4.20
N SER A 68 -19.96 2.44 3.54
CA SER A 68 -21.35 2.83 3.32
C SER A 68 -22.14 1.77 2.53
N GLU A 69 -21.55 1.22 1.47
CA GLU A 69 -22.17 0.16 0.66
C GLU A 69 -22.41 -1.12 1.47
N LEU A 70 -21.50 -1.43 2.40
CA LEU A 70 -21.58 -2.60 3.28
C LEU A 70 -22.41 -2.35 4.55
N ALA A 71 -23.03 -1.16 4.71
CA ALA A 71 -23.73 -0.72 5.92
C ALA A 71 -22.86 -0.80 7.20
N LEU A 72 -21.54 -0.52 7.06
CA LEU A 72 -20.55 -0.53 8.14
C LEU A 72 -19.94 0.86 8.33
N GLN A 73 -19.19 1.02 9.43
CA GLN A 73 -18.35 2.20 9.66
C GLN A 73 -16.87 1.80 9.54
N PRO A 74 -16.02 2.59 8.85
CA PRO A 74 -14.60 2.27 8.78
C PRO A 74 -13.91 2.55 10.12
N VAL A 75 -13.17 1.56 10.61
CA VAL A 75 -12.38 1.65 11.84
C VAL A 75 -10.94 2.06 11.47
N PRO A 76 -10.42 3.17 12.02
CA PRO A 76 -9.04 3.57 11.76
C PRO A 76 -8.03 2.63 12.43
N GLU A 77 -6.97 2.27 11.71
CA GLU A 77 -5.86 1.45 12.21
C GLU A 77 -4.52 2.06 11.77
N ALA A 78 -3.82 2.70 12.70
CA ALA A 78 -2.55 3.38 12.43
C ALA A 78 -1.42 2.41 12.03
N GLY A 79 -1.49 1.14 12.47
CA GLY A 79 -0.56 0.09 12.06
C GLY A 79 -0.61 -0.21 10.56
N LEU A 80 -1.66 0.25 9.85
CA LEU A 80 -1.81 0.12 8.40
C LEU A 80 -1.34 1.34 7.61
N ARG A 81 -0.72 2.36 8.23
CA ARG A 81 -0.11 3.49 7.52
C ARG A 81 0.99 3.03 6.56
N GLU A 82 1.22 3.80 5.50
CA GLU A 82 2.36 3.63 4.60
C GLU A 82 3.69 3.70 5.38
N GLN A 83 4.78 3.24 4.77
CA GLN A 83 6.12 3.46 5.32
C GLN A 83 6.38 4.95 5.49
N SER A 84 6.90 5.35 6.65
CA SER A 84 7.42 6.70 6.84
C SER A 84 8.79 6.82 6.18
N PHE A 85 8.94 7.78 5.27
CA PHE A 85 10.23 8.12 4.69
C PHE A 85 10.85 9.36 5.38
N GLY A 86 10.28 9.76 6.52
CA GLY A 86 10.80 10.84 7.36
C GLY A 86 10.93 12.17 6.62
N ARG A 87 12.16 12.72 6.56
CA ARG A 87 12.41 14.05 5.95
C ARG A 87 12.06 14.15 4.47
N VAL A 88 11.97 13.03 3.77
CA VAL A 88 11.66 13.04 2.32
C VAL A 88 10.19 12.76 2.03
N ASP A 89 9.35 12.63 3.07
CA ASP A 89 7.89 12.52 2.89
C ASP A 89 7.36 13.72 2.09
N GLY A 90 6.61 13.47 1.03
CA GLY A 90 6.05 14.47 0.12
C GLY A 90 6.99 14.93 -1.01
N MET A 91 8.28 14.59 -0.98
CA MET A 91 9.24 15.04 -1.99
C MET A 91 9.14 14.26 -3.30
N ARG A 92 9.46 14.91 -4.41
CA ARG A 92 9.65 14.25 -5.71
C ARG A 92 10.99 13.52 -5.71
N VAL A 93 11.07 12.46 -6.50
CA VAL A 93 12.33 11.68 -6.65
C VAL A 93 13.51 12.57 -7.05
N ASP A 94 13.31 13.49 -8.00
CA ASP A 94 14.38 14.38 -8.46
C ASP A 94 14.84 15.37 -7.37
N ASP A 95 13.91 15.85 -6.53
CA ASP A 95 14.24 16.73 -5.41
C ASP A 95 15.02 15.95 -4.33
N ILE A 96 14.66 14.69 -4.07
CA ILE A 96 15.41 13.84 -3.12
C ILE A 96 16.85 13.63 -3.63
N LYS A 97 17.02 13.31 -4.91
CA LYS A 97 18.35 13.16 -5.53
C LYS A 97 19.22 14.42 -5.40
N ALA A 98 18.61 15.58 -5.59
CA ALA A 98 19.33 16.84 -5.56
C ALA A 98 19.65 17.32 -4.14
N GLN A 99 18.72 17.16 -3.20
CA GLN A 99 18.81 17.75 -1.86
C GLN A 99 19.29 16.74 -0.80
N HIS A 100 19.08 15.43 -1.02
CA HIS A 100 19.42 14.35 -0.09
C HIS A 100 20.09 13.17 -0.83
N PRO A 101 21.21 13.39 -1.56
CA PRO A 101 21.83 12.36 -2.40
C PRO A 101 22.25 11.11 -1.62
N GLU A 102 22.80 11.27 -0.42
CA GLU A 102 23.20 10.12 0.43
C GLU A 102 21.99 9.29 0.87
N ALA A 103 20.87 9.93 1.20
CA ALA A 103 19.63 9.24 1.56
C ALA A 103 19.06 8.48 0.36
N TRP A 104 19.13 9.10 -0.83
CA TRP A 104 18.73 8.44 -2.08
C TRP A 104 19.58 7.21 -2.40
N GLU A 105 20.91 7.32 -2.34
CA GLU A 105 21.83 6.19 -2.55
C GLU A 105 21.62 5.07 -1.53
N GLY A 106 21.38 5.42 -0.26
CA GLY A 106 21.05 4.46 0.79
C GLY A 106 19.77 3.70 0.48
N TRP A 107 18.71 4.42 0.06
CA TRP A 107 17.43 3.82 -0.28
C TRP A 107 17.52 2.89 -1.51
N LEU A 108 18.32 3.23 -2.52
CA LEU A 108 18.52 2.41 -3.72
C LEU A 108 19.15 1.05 -3.45
N ARG A 109 19.80 0.85 -2.32
CA ARG A 109 20.35 -0.47 -1.93
C ARG A 109 19.25 -1.45 -1.56
N PHE A 110 18.05 -0.97 -1.27
CA PHE A 110 16.92 -1.77 -0.80
C PHE A 110 17.31 -2.71 0.36
N ASP A 111 18.18 -2.23 1.25
CA ASP A 111 18.54 -2.92 2.49
C ASP A 111 17.39 -2.78 3.50
N GLU A 112 16.92 -3.90 4.02
CA GLU A 112 15.80 -3.93 4.96
C GLU A 112 16.04 -3.17 6.26
N HIS A 113 17.30 -2.97 6.66
CA HIS A 113 17.66 -2.23 7.87
C HIS A 113 17.94 -0.75 7.61
N TYR A 114 18.04 -0.35 6.35
CA TYR A 114 18.22 1.07 6.03
C TYR A 114 16.91 1.84 6.23
N ALA A 115 17.01 3.00 6.91
CA ALA A 115 15.93 3.97 7.04
C ALA A 115 16.36 5.32 6.47
N MET A 116 15.45 6.00 5.77
CA MET A 116 15.62 7.43 5.47
C MET A 116 15.73 8.21 6.78
N PRO A 117 16.42 9.38 6.81
CA PRO A 117 16.50 10.20 8.02
C PRO A 117 15.10 10.48 8.62
N GLU A 118 14.91 10.12 9.89
CA GLU A 118 13.65 10.25 10.64
C GLU A 118 12.51 9.34 10.12
N GLY A 119 12.81 8.37 9.24
CA GLY A 119 11.85 7.42 8.70
C GLY A 119 11.92 6.04 9.35
N GLU A 120 11.17 5.11 8.79
CA GLU A 120 11.17 3.69 9.15
C GLU A 120 12.07 2.90 8.20
N SER A 121 12.82 1.92 8.71
CA SER A 121 13.41 0.87 7.86
C SER A 121 12.31 -0.09 7.36
N THR A 122 12.60 -0.82 6.28
CA THR A 122 11.67 -1.83 5.76
C THR A 122 11.38 -2.91 6.80
N HIS A 123 12.36 -3.28 7.63
CA HIS A 123 12.20 -4.23 8.72
C HIS A 123 11.24 -3.71 9.81
N GLN A 124 11.40 -2.46 10.27
CA GLN A 124 10.51 -1.83 11.25
C GLN A 124 9.08 -1.72 10.70
N PHE A 125 8.96 -1.28 9.45
CA PHE A 125 7.70 -1.17 8.74
C PHE A 125 6.98 -2.52 8.63
N HIS A 126 7.68 -3.58 8.20
CA HIS A 126 7.14 -4.93 8.11
C HIS A 126 6.63 -5.43 9.46
N SER A 127 7.40 -5.26 10.52
CA SER A 127 7.01 -5.67 11.88
C SER A 127 5.70 -4.99 12.30
N ARG A 128 5.59 -3.66 12.15
CA ARG A 128 4.37 -2.89 12.45
C ARG A 128 3.16 -3.37 11.64
N VAL A 129 3.34 -3.63 10.34
CA VAL A 129 2.28 -4.11 9.46
C VAL A 129 1.79 -5.49 9.89
N MET A 130 2.70 -6.43 10.11
CA MET A 130 2.32 -7.79 10.48
C MET A 130 1.68 -7.86 11.86
N GLU A 131 2.13 -7.06 12.83
CA GLU A 131 1.45 -6.92 14.11
C GLU A 131 0.01 -6.40 13.96
N ALA A 132 -0.22 -5.41 13.08
CA ALA A 132 -1.57 -4.93 12.80
C ALA A 132 -2.44 -6.03 12.16
N VAL A 133 -1.93 -6.73 11.15
CA VAL A 133 -2.64 -7.85 10.51
C VAL A 133 -3.01 -8.93 11.52
N HIS A 134 -2.07 -9.34 12.37
CA HIS A 134 -2.33 -10.37 13.39
C HIS A 134 -3.38 -9.93 14.41
N ARG A 135 -3.36 -8.65 14.85
CA ARG A 135 -4.40 -8.10 15.74
C ARG A 135 -5.79 -8.16 15.11
N LEU A 136 -5.91 -7.74 13.83
CA LEU A 136 -7.18 -7.76 13.11
C LEU A 136 -7.71 -9.19 12.96
N VAL A 137 -6.85 -10.12 12.58
CA VAL A 137 -7.21 -11.55 12.42
C VAL A 137 -7.61 -12.17 13.75
N ALA A 138 -6.92 -11.85 14.84
CA ALA A 138 -7.25 -12.36 16.17
C ALA A 138 -8.60 -11.84 16.68
N ALA A 139 -8.95 -10.59 16.37
CA ALA A 139 -10.22 -9.96 16.74
C ALA A 139 -11.42 -10.51 15.93
N HIS A 140 -11.18 -11.05 14.72
CA HIS A 140 -12.23 -11.50 13.79
C HIS A 140 -11.96 -12.93 13.31
N ARG A 141 -11.92 -13.86 14.25
CA ARG A 141 -11.72 -15.29 13.92
C ARG A 141 -12.86 -15.79 13.03
N ASP A 142 -12.50 -16.49 11.95
CA ASP A 142 -13.41 -17.04 10.95
C ASP A 142 -14.25 -15.99 10.21
N GLY A 143 -13.85 -14.72 10.29
CA GLY A 143 -14.52 -13.59 9.67
C GLY A 143 -13.96 -13.20 8.31
N LYS A 144 -14.63 -12.19 7.71
CA LYS A 144 -14.22 -11.55 6.47
C LYS A 144 -14.07 -10.04 6.69
N LEU A 145 -12.88 -9.51 6.44
CA LEU A 145 -12.55 -8.12 6.64
C LEU A 145 -12.26 -7.41 5.32
N VAL A 146 -12.64 -6.13 5.23
CA VAL A 146 -12.15 -5.23 4.20
C VAL A 146 -11.10 -4.32 4.83
N VAL A 147 -9.93 -4.21 4.21
CA VAL A 147 -8.79 -3.44 4.73
C VAL A 147 -8.29 -2.48 3.67
N VAL A 148 -8.45 -1.18 3.88
CA VAL A 148 -7.97 -0.15 2.97
C VAL A 148 -6.64 0.42 3.48
N THR A 149 -5.60 0.33 2.63
CA THR A 149 -4.24 0.63 3.03
C THR A 149 -3.39 1.16 1.86
N HIS A 150 -2.09 0.94 1.86
CA HIS A 150 -1.09 1.55 0.98
C HIS A 150 -0.27 0.50 0.22
N GLY A 151 0.48 0.98 -0.76
CA GLY A 151 1.30 0.12 -1.60
C GLY A 151 2.40 -0.62 -0.84
N GLY A 152 3.09 0.05 0.07
CA GLY A 152 4.13 -0.60 0.89
C GLY A 152 3.56 -1.67 1.81
N VAL A 153 2.42 -1.40 2.46
CA VAL A 153 1.75 -2.39 3.34
C VAL A 153 1.40 -3.66 2.57
N LEU A 154 0.84 -3.51 1.36
CA LEU A 154 0.52 -4.65 0.51
C LEU A 154 1.77 -5.43 0.08
N ASP A 155 2.90 -4.72 -0.20
CA ASP A 155 4.17 -5.38 -0.50
C ASP A 155 4.68 -6.21 0.69
N MET A 156 4.58 -5.70 1.92
CA MET A 156 4.98 -6.44 3.13
C MET A 156 4.15 -7.72 3.30
N ILE A 157 2.84 -7.62 3.14
CA ILE A 157 1.93 -8.78 3.21
C ILE A 157 2.22 -9.78 2.09
N TYR A 158 2.45 -9.30 0.85
CA TYR A 158 2.79 -10.15 -0.28
C TYR A 158 4.10 -10.91 -0.06
N ARG A 159 5.15 -10.21 0.40
CA ARG A 159 6.45 -10.83 0.72
C ARG A 159 6.32 -11.91 1.77
N THR A 160 5.57 -11.64 2.85
CA THR A 160 5.30 -12.64 3.90
C THR A 160 4.56 -13.85 3.33
N ALA A 161 3.49 -13.65 2.56
CA ALA A 161 2.70 -14.71 1.95
C ALA A 161 3.50 -15.58 0.97
N ARG A 162 4.53 -15.03 0.35
CA ARG A 162 5.41 -15.71 -0.62
C ARG A 162 6.75 -16.16 -0.02
N SER A 163 6.94 -15.98 1.29
CA SER A 163 8.21 -16.28 1.98
C SER A 163 9.42 -15.60 1.31
N LEU A 164 9.23 -14.35 0.82
CA LEU A 164 10.29 -13.54 0.24
C LEU A 164 11.01 -12.74 1.33
N GLY A 165 12.31 -12.50 1.15
CA GLY A 165 13.07 -11.57 1.98
C GLY A 165 12.60 -10.13 1.82
N LEU A 166 12.97 -9.28 2.77
CA LEU A 166 12.61 -7.85 2.78
C LEU A 166 13.55 -7.00 1.92
N ASN A 167 14.71 -7.52 1.56
CA ASN A 167 15.67 -6.85 0.68
C ASN A 167 15.20 -6.86 -0.78
N GLY A 168 15.66 -5.87 -1.54
CA GLY A 168 15.39 -5.76 -2.96
C GLY A 168 14.07 -5.06 -3.31
N PRO A 169 13.88 -4.74 -4.60
CA PRO A 169 12.73 -3.99 -5.08
C PRO A 169 11.43 -4.81 -4.97
N ARG A 170 10.29 -4.10 -5.05
CA ARG A 170 8.95 -4.70 -5.06
C ARG A 170 8.82 -5.81 -6.10
N GLN A 171 8.14 -6.90 -5.73
CA GLN A 171 8.00 -8.10 -6.56
C GLN A 171 6.61 -8.29 -7.16
N SER A 172 5.62 -7.51 -6.72
CA SER A 172 4.22 -7.63 -7.19
C SER A 172 3.67 -6.32 -7.72
N ASP A 173 2.70 -6.41 -8.62
CA ASP A 173 1.89 -5.26 -9.00
C ASP A 173 0.93 -4.88 -7.87
N ILE A 174 0.84 -3.58 -7.59
CA ILE A 174 -0.02 -3.03 -6.55
C ILE A 174 -0.67 -1.74 -7.07
N PRO A 175 -1.63 -1.83 -7.99
CA PRO A 175 -2.31 -0.66 -8.57
C PRO A 175 -3.17 0.07 -7.52
N ASN A 176 -3.36 1.39 -7.69
CA ASN A 176 -4.30 2.15 -6.87
C ASN A 176 -5.72 1.57 -7.03
N ALA A 177 -6.47 1.49 -5.94
CA ALA A 177 -7.79 0.88 -5.88
C ALA A 177 -7.84 -0.58 -6.37
N GLY A 178 -6.69 -1.27 -6.45
CA GLY A 178 -6.62 -2.70 -6.75
C GLY A 178 -7.12 -3.54 -5.58
N LEU A 179 -7.87 -4.60 -5.89
CA LEU A 179 -8.37 -5.59 -4.94
C LEU A 179 -7.40 -6.76 -4.84
N ASN A 180 -7.08 -7.15 -3.61
CA ASN A 180 -6.26 -8.31 -3.33
C ASN A 180 -7.00 -9.15 -2.28
N ARG A 181 -7.04 -10.46 -2.43
CA ARG A 181 -7.70 -11.35 -1.49
C ARG A 181 -6.72 -12.34 -0.90
N ILE A 182 -6.67 -12.39 0.41
CA ILE A 182 -5.84 -13.34 1.15
C ILE A 182 -6.68 -14.09 2.18
N ARG A 183 -6.16 -15.22 2.62
CA ARG A 183 -6.68 -16.01 3.72
C ARG A 183 -5.59 -16.25 4.73
N VAL A 184 -5.87 -15.97 6.00
CA VAL A 184 -4.91 -16.12 7.10
C VAL A 184 -5.31 -17.28 7.99
N ARG A 185 -4.35 -18.18 8.28
CA ARG A 185 -4.50 -19.34 9.16
C ARG A 185 -3.28 -19.43 10.08
N GLY A 186 -3.41 -18.95 11.32
CA GLY A 186 -2.23 -18.77 12.18
C GLY A 186 -1.24 -17.83 11.49
N ASP A 187 -0.01 -18.26 11.30
CA ASP A 187 1.03 -17.48 10.62
C ASP A 187 1.05 -17.66 9.10
N ALA A 188 0.25 -18.58 8.57
CA ALA A 188 0.19 -18.85 7.14
C ALA A 188 -0.76 -17.89 6.42
N ILE A 189 -0.29 -17.31 5.31
CA ILE A 189 -1.06 -16.41 4.45
C ILE A 189 -1.15 -17.02 3.04
N ASP A 190 -2.37 -17.36 2.61
CA ASP A 190 -2.66 -17.82 1.26
C ASP A 190 -3.15 -16.65 0.41
N ILE A 191 -2.53 -16.37 -0.73
CA ILE A 191 -3.02 -15.41 -1.71
C ILE A 191 -4.09 -16.11 -2.57
N LEU A 192 -5.32 -15.60 -2.53
CA LEU A 192 -6.46 -16.12 -3.33
C LEU A 192 -6.59 -15.37 -4.66
N ASP A 193 -6.34 -14.06 -4.65
CA ASP A 193 -6.39 -13.18 -5.82
C ASP A 193 -5.52 -11.96 -5.56
N TRP A 194 -4.90 -11.38 -6.62
CA TRP A 194 -4.00 -10.25 -6.44
C TRP A 194 -4.08 -9.29 -7.62
N ALA A 195 -4.02 -7.98 -7.32
CA ALA A 195 -4.03 -6.90 -8.29
C ALA A 195 -5.26 -6.87 -9.22
N ASP A 196 -6.45 -7.28 -8.76
CA ASP A 196 -7.68 -7.20 -9.55
C ASP A 196 -8.12 -5.75 -9.72
N THR A 197 -8.09 -5.28 -10.98
CA THR A 197 -8.50 -3.92 -11.38
C THR A 197 -9.63 -3.92 -12.41
N ARG A 198 -10.35 -5.02 -12.60
CA ARG A 198 -11.42 -5.14 -13.63
C ARG A 198 -12.48 -4.05 -13.54
N HIS A 199 -12.77 -3.56 -12.34
CA HIS A 199 -13.70 -2.45 -12.09
C HIS A 199 -13.17 -1.08 -12.54
N LEU A 200 -11.91 -0.97 -12.98
CA LEU A 200 -11.24 0.26 -13.40
C LEU A 200 -10.89 0.25 -14.90
N ALA A 201 -11.34 -0.75 -15.68
CA ALA A 201 -10.87 -1.03 -17.03
C ALA A 201 -11.06 0.13 -18.04
N ASP A 202 -12.04 1.00 -17.80
CA ASP A 202 -12.35 2.17 -18.66
C ASP A 202 -11.81 3.50 -18.11
N LEU A 203 -11.07 3.47 -16.98
CA LEU A 203 -10.37 4.64 -16.46
C LEU A 203 -9.01 4.84 -17.14
N PRO A 204 -8.48 6.09 -17.11
CA PRO A 204 -7.13 6.34 -17.61
C PRO A 204 -6.09 5.45 -16.93
N PRO A 205 -5.00 5.08 -17.64
CA PRO A 205 -3.95 4.26 -17.08
C PRO A 205 -3.29 4.94 -15.88
N GLN A 206 -2.98 4.14 -14.87
CA GLN A 206 -2.33 4.62 -13.66
C GLN A 206 -0.83 4.81 -13.87
N PRO A 207 -0.20 5.81 -13.23
CA PRO A 207 1.24 5.92 -13.21
C PRO A 207 1.85 4.70 -12.49
N VAL A 208 2.86 4.11 -13.10
CA VAL A 208 3.58 2.96 -12.53
C VAL A 208 4.93 3.43 -12.00
N TYR A 209 5.16 3.25 -10.71
CA TYR A 209 6.48 3.43 -10.11
C TYR A 209 7.21 2.09 -10.12
N ASP A 210 8.02 1.89 -11.16
CA ASP A 210 8.77 0.65 -11.37
C ASP A 210 10.16 0.75 -10.71
N GLN A 211 10.29 0.17 -9.52
CA GLN A 211 11.55 0.13 -8.77
C GLN A 211 12.65 -0.69 -9.46
N LYS A 212 12.29 -1.71 -10.25
CA LYS A 212 13.28 -2.51 -11.01
C LYS A 212 13.89 -1.69 -12.13
N LYS A 213 13.04 -1.00 -12.90
CA LYS A 213 13.49 -0.10 -13.96
C LYS A 213 14.36 1.04 -13.42
N LEU A 214 14.03 1.54 -12.23
CA LEU A 214 14.81 2.56 -11.55
C LEU A 214 16.23 2.04 -11.26
N LEU A 215 16.37 0.83 -10.69
CA LEU A 215 17.67 0.22 -10.44
C LEU A 215 18.50 0.06 -11.72
N ASP A 216 17.89 -0.42 -12.80
CA ASP A 216 18.54 -0.59 -14.09
C ASP A 216 19.08 0.72 -14.68
N THR A 217 18.41 1.83 -14.35
CA THR A 217 18.79 3.17 -14.85
C THR A 217 19.87 3.82 -14.00
N GLU A 218 19.80 3.68 -12.68
CA GLU A 218 20.68 4.38 -11.73
C GLU A 218 21.99 3.63 -11.45
N LEU A 219 21.98 2.29 -11.52
CA LEU A 219 23.17 1.47 -11.23
C LEU A 219 24.00 1.11 -12.45
N LYS A 220 23.57 1.48 -13.68
CA LYS A 220 24.46 1.35 -14.84
C LYS A 220 25.61 2.33 -14.70
N PRO A 221 26.89 1.88 -14.85
CA PRO A 221 28.00 2.81 -14.89
C PRO A 221 27.73 3.81 -16.02
N LYS A 222 27.77 5.11 -15.69
CA LYS A 222 27.75 6.16 -16.69
C LYS A 222 28.91 5.85 -17.62
N ALA A 223 28.61 5.51 -18.89
CA ALA A 223 29.65 5.32 -19.91
C ALA A 223 30.52 6.58 -19.90
N ALA A 224 31.83 6.35 -19.65
CA ALA A 224 32.84 7.41 -19.63
C ALA A 224 33.05 7.97 -21.03
#